data_710c97ab8274621bf2bd7b47b03013a5
#
_entry.id   710c97ab8274621bf2bd7b47b03013a5
#
_cell.length_a   1.000
_cell.length_b   1.000
_cell.length_c   1.000
_cell.angle_alpha   90.00
_cell.angle_beta   90.00
_cell.angle_gamma   90.00
#
_symmetry.space_group_name_H-M   'P 1'
#
loop_
_entity.id
_entity.type
_entity.pdbx_description
1 polymer ?
#
loop_
_entity_poly.entity_id
_entity_poly.type
_entity_poly.pdbx_seq_one_letter_code
_entity_poly.pdbx_strand_id
1 'polypeptide(L)'
;YKLSADGYGNEVGAVPFVGEGTDWQEVMLRTAMTYKANANISGGSKTGSYSASASYLNKEGILRNTSHESYNIRLKSDYSFLDNRLVIGESLIVRLSKGEGNINQDTMGEILRFPSVVPVFDPTNSTGWGTSADINLPNPYAYYSTVNKNNEKTQIFLNAYLQAEIIKGLKYKLNLGLRKDHNRSRTYTGIYDLGSAGKNDAPDLSEGSSDYESWVLENTLNYDRAFGKHNISALVGYSAQKDKSYGLNGSNTDIPEFIYTMTGNVKTMTASSSLKELTLVSLFGRVMYTYDDRYLFSASIRRDGSSRFQKRHRFGSFPSASI
;
A
#
# COMPACT_ATOMS: atom_id res chain seq x y z
N TYR A 1 44.53 -13.72 10.30
CA TYR A 1 43.46 -13.84 11.30
C TYR A 1 43.22 -15.33 11.54
N LYS A 2 43.33 -15.75 12.80
CA LYS A 2 42.97 -17.12 13.22
C LYS A 2 41.54 -17.10 13.68
N LEU A 3 40.65 -17.84 13.02
CA LEU A 3 39.30 -18.05 13.49
C LEU A 3 39.30 -19.22 14.49
N SER A 4 38.83 -18.98 15.72
CA SER A 4 38.58 -20.02 16.69
C SER A 4 37.19 -20.62 16.41
N ALA A 5 37.12 -21.91 16.10
CA ALA A 5 35.88 -22.57 15.75
C ALA A 5 35.05 -23.01 16.97
N ASP A 6 35.57 -22.90 18.19
CA ASP A 6 34.90 -23.40 19.40
C ASP A 6 34.46 -22.33 20.41
N GLY A 7 34.67 -21.05 20.10
CA GLY A 7 34.30 -19.95 21.00
C GLY A 7 35.07 -19.89 22.33
N TYR A 8 36.00 -20.83 22.59
CA TYR A 8 36.77 -20.96 23.83
C TYR A 8 38.24 -20.72 23.67
N GLY A 9 38.69 -20.22 22.53
CA GLY A 9 40.12 -19.87 22.31
C GLY A 9 41.01 -21.04 21.94
N ASN A 10 40.50 -22.22 21.68
CA ASN A 10 41.25 -23.35 21.19
C ASN A 10 41.53 -23.20 19.69
N GLU A 11 42.80 -23.38 19.28
CA GLU A 11 43.18 -23.34 17.87
C GLU A 11 42.70 -24.59 17.15
N VAL A 12 41.56 -24.52 16.47
CA VAL A 12 41.13 -25.56 15.51
C VAL A 12 41.52 -25.09 14.14
N GLY A 13 42.65 -25.57 13.64
CA GLY A 13 43.13 -25.43 12.30
C GLY A 13 42.95 -24.05 11.65
N ALA A 14 43.96 -23.17 11.76
CA ALA A 14 43.94 -21.89 11.04
C ALA A 14 43.90 -22.15 9.54
N VAL A 15 42.76 -21.93 8.89
CA VAL A 15 42.72 -21.72 7.45
C VAL A 15 43.20 -20.31 7.22
N PRO A 16 44.35 -20.09 6.57
CA PRO A 16 44.82 -18.74 6.27
C PRO A 16 43.80 -18.08 5.36
N PHE A 17 43.25 -16.97 5.80
CA PHE A 17 42.46 -16.11 4.91
C PHE A 17 43.40 -15.53 3.88
N VAL A 18 43.26 -15.96 2.62
CA VAL A 18 44.07 -15.51 1.49
C VAL A 18 43.13 -14.72 0.57
N GLY A 19 43.06 -13.39 0.78
CA GLY A 19 42.30 -12.53 -0.11
C GLY A 19 41.90 -11.19 0.52
N GLU A 20 41.33 -10.32 -0.28
CA GLU A 20 40.88 -8.98 0.13
C GLU A 20 39.57 -9.00 0.96
N GLY A 21 38.94 -10.17 1.06
CA GLY A 21 37.61 -10.34 1.72
C GLY A 21 36.44 -10.10 0.78
N THR A 22 35.25 -10.32 1.29
CA THR A 22 34.01 -10.07 0.57
C THR A 22 33.50 -8.67 0.90
N ASP A 23 33.40 -7.79 -0.08
CA ASP A 23 32.65 -6.55 0.04
C ASP A 23 31.14 -6.86 -0.14
N TRP A 24 30.46 -7.01 0.97
CA TRP A 24 29.05 -7.34 0.99
C TRP A 24 28.17 -6.23 0.42
N GLN A 25 28.63 -4.98 0.43
CA GLN A 25 27.90 -3.88 -0.21
C GLN A 25 27.99 -4.00 -1.74
N GLU A 26 29.16 -4.29 -2.29
CA GLU A 26 29.32 -4.51 -3.73
C GLU A 26 28.54 -5.75 -4.22
N VAL A 27 28.54 -6.81 -3.42
CA VAL A 27 27.80 -8.05 -3.71
C VAL A 27 26.28 -7.80 -3.75
N MET A 28 25.76 -7.05 -2.79
CA MET A 28 24.32 -6.90 -2.58
C MET A 28 23.71 -5.68 -3.27
N LEU A 29 24.51 -4.63 -3.48
CA LEU A 29 24.02 -3.38 -4.06
C LEU A 29 24.39 -3.28 -5.54
N ARG A 30 23.65 -2.45 -6.24
CA ARG A 30 23.90 -2.12 -7.65
C ARG A 30 23.52 -0.68 -7.94
N THR A 31 24.09 -0.14 -9.01
CA THR A 31 23.52 1.06 -9.62
C THR A 31 22.12 0.71 -10.16
N ALA A 32 21.12 1.42 -9.70
CA ALA A 32 19.73 1.16 -10.03
C ALA A 32 19.17 2.29 -10.90
N MET A 33 18.41 1.91 -11.92
CA MET A 33 17.79 2.84 -12.86
C MET A 33 16.33 3.09 -12.50
N THR A 34 15.88 4.33 -12.74
CA THR A 34 14.47 4.70 -12.62
C THR A 34 14.01 5.32 -13.93
N TYR A 35 13.01 4.70 -14.55
CA TYR A 35 12.35 5.19 -15.76
C TYR A 35 10.97 5.72 -15.41
N LYS A 36 10.70 6.95 -15.83
CA LYS A 36 9.39 7.57 -15.63
C LYS A 36 8.94 8.23 -16.92
N ALA A 37 7.73 7.88 -17.35
CA ALA A 37 7.06 8.52 -18.48
C ALA A 37 5.68 9.02 -18.04
N ASN A 38 5.31 10.22 -18.49
CA ASN A 38 3.99 10.78 -18.23
C ASN A 38 3.47 11.43 -19.51
N ALA A 39 2.20 11.20 -19.82
CA ALA A 39 1.47 11.88 -20.86
C ALA A 39 0.19 12.48 -20.24
N ASN A 40 -0.15 13.68 -20.65
CA ASN A 40 -1.38 14.34 -20.23
C ASN A 40 -1.99 15.10 -21.42
N ILE A 41 -3.30 14.96 -21.56
CA ILE A 41 -4.10 15.74 -22.47
C ILE A 41 -5.27 16.35 -21.71
N SER A 42 -5.55 17.60 -21.95
CA SER A 42 -6.70 18.28 -21.37
C SER A 42 -7.28 19.26 -22.35
N GLY A 43 -8.56 19.48 -22.23
CA GLY A 43 -9.29 20.44 -23.07
C GLY A 43 -10.59 20.83 -22.41
N GLY A 44 -11.23 21.84 -22.98
CA GLY A 44 -12.50 22.29 -22.45
C GLY A 44 -13.18 23.29 -23.39
N SER A 45 -14.44 23.53 -23.03
CA SER A 45 -15.33 24.52 -23.67
C SER A 45 -16.00 25.33 -22.57
N LYS A 46 -16.96 26.17 -22.94
CA LYS A 46 -17.78 26.91 -21.96
C LYS A 46 -18.65 26.00 -21.08
N THR A 47 -18.94 24.79 -21.56
CA THR A 47 -19.90 23.87 -20.94
C THR A 47 -19.26 22.56 -20.46
N GLY A 48 -17.96 22.39 -20.64
CA GLY A 48 -17.32 21.16 -20.19
C GLY A 48 -15.82 21.22 -20.26
N SER A 49 -15.17 20.44 -19.39
CA SER A 49 -13.74 20.24 -19.37
C SER A 49 -13.42 18.75 -19.22
N TYR A 50 -12.28 18.33 -19.75
CA TYR A 50 -11.78 16.98 -19.58
C TYR A 50 -10.27 16.99 -19.40
N SER A 51 -9.77 15.99 -18.72
CA SER A 51 -8.37 15.68 -18.68
C SER A 51 -8.16 14.16 -18.65
N ALA A 52 -7.17 13.70 -19.39
CA ALA A 52 -6.73 12.31 -19.37
C ALA A 52 -5.22 12.30 -19.17
N SER A 53 -4.73 11.48 -18.27
CA SER A 53 -3.32 11.30 -18.05
C SER A 53 -2.97 9.82 -17.90
N ALA A 54 -1.80 9.45 -18.44
CA ALA A 54 -1.20 8.15 -18.26
C ALA A 54 0.22 8.33 -17.74
N SER A 55 0.61 7.51 -16.78
CA SER A 55 1.98 7.49 -16.26
C SER A 55 2.49 6.07 -16.11
N TYR A 56 3.75 5.90 -16.42
CA TYR A 56 4.53 4.70 -16.25
C TYR A 56 5.71 5.01 -15.34
N LEU A 57 5.96 4.13 -14.39
CA LEU A 57 7.12 4.15 -13.54
C LEU A 57 7.70 2.74 -13.47
N ASN A 58 8.99 2.62 -13.81
CA ASN A 58 9.78 1.43 -13.50
C ASN A 58 10.96 1.89 -12.64
N LYS A 59 11.05 1.35 -11.45
CA LYS A 59 12.10 1.64 -10.48
C LYS A 59 12.80 0.34 -10.10
N GLU A 60 14.03 0.19 -10.54
CA GLU A 60 14.92 -0.83 -9.99
C GLU A 60 15.36 -0.43 -8.58
N GLY A 61 15.49 -1.39 -7.67
CA GLY A 61 16.05 -1.15 -6.35
C GLY A 61 17.57 -1.19 -6.38
N ILE A 62 18.20 -0.40 -5.52
CA ILE A 62 19.65 -0.46 -5.27
C ILE A 62 20.07 -1.80 -4.68
N LEU A 63 19.20 -2.47 -3.92
CA LEU A 63 19.37 -3.85 -3.50
C LEU A 63 19.02 -4.77 -4.68
N ARG A 64 19.88 -5.75 -4.97
CA ARG A 64 19.63 -6.73 -6.03
C ARG A 64 18.31 -7.46 -5.81
N ASN A 65 17.69 -7.96 -6.87
CA ASN A 65 16.40 -8.67 -6.85
C ASN A 65 15.25 -7.86 -6.25
N THR A 66 15.32 -6.52 -6.33
CA THR A 66 14.22 -5.64 -5.94
C THR A 66 13.81 -4.74 -7.09
N SER A 67 12.50 -4.59 -7.29
CA SER A 67 11.94 -3.74 -8.33
C SER A 67 10.54 -3.26 -7.98
N HIS A 68 10.13 -2.18 -8.59
CA HIS A 68 8.75 -1.69 -8.56
C HIS A 68 8.35 -1.12 -9.90
N GLU A 69 7.26 -1.64 -10.45
CA GLU A 69 6.67 -1.16 -11.70
C GLU A 69 5.25 -0.69 -11.43
N SER A 70 4.83 0.42 -12.05
CA SER A 70 3.45 0.88 -11.95
C SER A 70 2.98 1.64 -13.17
N TYR A 71 1.71 1.42 -13.48
CA TYR A 71 0.94 2.12 -14.51
C TYR A 71 -0.22 2.85 -13.83
N ASN A 72 -0.42 4.12 -14.15
CA ASN A 72 -1.55 4.89 -13.68
C ASN A 72 -2.26 5.54 -14.85
N ILE A 73 -3.58 5.39 -14.90
CA ILE A 73 -4.44 6.07 -15.82
C ILE A 73 -5.41 6.90 -14.99
N ARG A 74 -5.56 8.17 -15.33
CA ARG A 74 -6.55 9.05 -14.72
C ARG A 74 -7.35 9.72 -15.84
N LEU A 75 -8.66 9.62 -15.69
CA LEU A 75 -9.64 10.34 -16.52
C LEU A 75 -10.46 11.24 -15.62
N LYS A 76 -10.74 12.44 -16.03
CA LYS A 76 -11.61 13.37 -15.32
C LYS A 76 -12.39 14.16 -16.36
N SER A 77 -13.68 14.35 -16.13
CA SER A 77 -14.48 15.31 -16.87
C SER A 77 -15.51 16.00 -15.98
N ASP A 78 -15.86 17.21 -16.38
CA ASP A 78 -16.88 18.03 -15.74
C ASP A 78 -17.73 18.67 -16.86
N TYR A 79 -19.04 18.58 -16.74
CA TYR A 79 -19.99 19.16 -17.69
C TYR A 79 -20.98 20.06 -16.97
N SER A 80 -21.21 21.23 -17.55
CA SER A 80 -22.12 22.25 -17.04
C SER A 80 -23.31 22.41 -17.98
N PHE A 81 -24.51 22.43 -17.43
CA PHE A 81 -25.78 22.58 -18.11
C PHE A 81 -26.58 23.72 -17.46
N LEU A 82 -27.60 24.22 -18.18
CA LEU A 82 -28.54 25.22 -17.68
C LEU A 82 -27.84 26.46 -17.11
N ASP A 83 -26.94 27.04 -17.89
CA ASP A 83 -26.12 28.21 -17.49
C ASP A 83 -25.34 27.97 -16.16
N ASN A 84 -24.68 26.82 -16.05
CA ASN A 84 -23.92 26.36 -14.89
C ASN A 84 -24.76 26.05 -13.64
N ARG A 85 -26.08 25.98 -13.75
CA ARG A 85 -26.94 25.60 -12.62
C ARG A 85 -26.90 24.10 -12.32
N LEU A 86 -26.54 23.28 -13.31
CA LEU A 86 -26.36 21.85 -13.15
C LEU A 86 -24.94 21.49 -13.60
N VAL A 87 -24.17 20.86 -12.73
CA VAL A 87 -22.82 20.36 -13.02
C VAL A 87 -22.78 18.87 -12.72
N ILE A 88 -22.28 18.10 -13.66
CA ILE A 88 -22.02 16.66 -13.51
C ILE A 88 -20.53 16.45 -13.76
N GLY A 89 -19.87 15.72 -12.85
CA GLY A 89 -18.47 15.41 -13.04
C GLY A 89 -18.15 13.99 -12.61
N GLU A 90 -17.13 13.44 -13.24
CA GLU A 90 -16.57 12.14 -12.87
C GLU A 90 -15.04 12.17 -12.88
N SER A 91 -14.46 11.25 -12.10
CA SER A 91 -13.03 11.01 -12.08
C SER A 91 -12.78 9.51 -11.88
N LEU A 92 -12.06 8.90 -12.81
CA LEU A 92 -11.63 7.52 -12.75
C LEU A 92 -10.10 7.48 -12.61
N ILE A 93 -9.61 6.69 -11.67
CA ILE A 93 -8.19 6.37 -11.53
C ILE A 93 -8.05 4.85 -11.52
N VAL A 94 -7.22 4.34 -12.42
CA VAL A 94 -6.81 2.94 -12.44
C VAL A 94 -5.32 2.88 -12.24
N ARG A 95 -4.89 2.12 -11.24
CA ARG A 95 -3.48 1.87 -10.95
C ARG A 95 -3.21 0.38 -10.93
N LEU A 96 -2.23 -0.03 -11.72
CA LEU A 96 -1.65 -1.36 -11.70
C LEU A 96 -0.24 -1.25 -11.17
N SER A 97 0.17 -2.10 -10.25
CA SER A 97 1.54 -2.11 -9.77
C SER A 97 2.01 -3.52 -9.46
N LYS A 98 3.29 -3.74 -9.72
CA LYS A 98 4.02 -4.96 -9.40
C LYS A 98 5.27 -4.60 -8.62
N GLY A 99 5.53 -5.30 -7.53
CA GLY A 99 6.74 -5.17 -6.74
C GLY A 99 7.39 -6.51 -6.53
N GLU A 100 8.70 -6.53 -6.61
CA GLU A 100 9.53 -7.71 -6.33
C GLU A 100 10.56 -7.36 -5.27
N GLY A 101 10.89 -8.34 -4.44
CA GLY A 101 11.98 -8.24 -3.49
C GLY A 101 11.59 -8.56 -2.06
N ASN A 102 12.53 -9.19 -1.38
CA ASN A 102 12.45 -9.53 0.03
C ASN A 102 13.28 -8.54 0.84
N ILE A 103 12.65 -7.47 1.32
CA ILE A 103 13.30 -6.42 2.12
C ILE A 103 12.60 -6.39 3.49
N ASN A 104 13.39 -6.42 4.55
CA ASN A 104 12.95 -6.14 5.91
C ASN A 104 13.54 -4.81 6.41
N GLN A 105 13.20 -4.42 7.62
CA GLN A 105 13.68 -3.16 8.20
C GLN A 105 15.18 -3.15 8.50
N ASP A 106 15.81 -4.32 8.68
CA ASP A 106 17.22 -4.46 9.04
C ASP A 106 18.12 -4.93 7.89
N THR A 107 17.57 -5.08 6.67
CA THR A 107 18.31 -5.59 5.50
C THR A 107 19.66 -4.90 5.31
N MET A 108 19.72 -3.57 5.40
CA MET A 108 20.98 -2.83 5.26
C MET A 108 21.91 -3.07 6.45
N GLY A 109 21.37 -3.17 7.65
CA GLY A 109 22.13 -3.49 8.85
C GLY A 109 22.70 -4.90 8.79
N GLU A 110 21.99 -5.87 8.26
CA GLU A 110 22.49 -7.23 8.04
C GLU A 110 23.66 -7.24 7.06
N ILE A 111 23.55 -6.55 5.92
CA ILE A 111 24.62 -6.43 4.91
C ILE A 111 25.88 -5.80 5.50
N LEU A 112 25.73 -4.71 6.28
CA LEU A 112 26.85 -3.97 6.85
C LEU A 112 27.55 -4.70 8.00
N ARG A 113 26.83 -5.57 8.73
CA ARG A 113 27.35 -6.32 9.87
C ARG A 113 27.90 -7.69 9.49
N PHE A 114 27.60 -8.18 8.29
CA PHE A 114 28.05 -9.50 7.90
C PHE A 114 29.58 -9.51 7.66
N PRO A 115 30.34 -10.49 8.20
CA PRO A 115 31.80 -10.44 8.16
C PRO A 115 32.37 -10.59 6.76
N SER A 116 33.32 -9.74 6.43
CA SER A 116 34.04 -9.78 5.15
C SER A 116 34.90 -11.04 4.95
N VAL A 117 35.25 -11.72 6.03
CA VAL A 117 36.01 -12.98 5.96
C VAL A 117 35.19 -14.16 5.43
N VAL A 118 33.88 -14.05 5.41
CA VAL A 118 32.98 -15.09 4.90
C VAL A 118 32.83 -14.91 3.38
N PRO A 119 33.08 -15.93 2.56
CA PRO A 119 32.84 -15.86 1.12
C PRO A 119 31.35 -15.93 0.79
N VAL A 120 30.97 -15.46 -0.38
CA VAL A 120 29.56 -15.61 -0.87
C VAL A 120 29.21 -17.08 -1.03
N PHE A 121 30.11 -17.85 -1.64
CA PHE A 121 29.95 -19.28 -1.91
C PHE A 121 31.03 -20.07 -1.20
N ASP A 122 30.62 -21.19 -0.60
CA ASP A 122 31.53 -22.16 0.02
C ASP A 122 31.16 -23.57 -0.51
N PRO A 123 31.99 -24.18 -1.37
CA PRO A 123 31.71 -25.50 -1.92
C PRO A 123 31.77 -26.64 -0.87
N THR A 124 32.27 -26.38 0.32
CA THR A 124 32.27 -27.34 1.43
C THR A 124 30.95 -27.38 2.19
N ASN A 125 30.10 -26.35 2.03
CA ASN A 125 28.75 -26.31 2.59
C ASN A 125 27.79 -27.13 1.70
N SER A 126 26.86 -27.83 2.30
CA SER A 126 25.88 -28.68 1.62
C SER A 126 25.01 -27.92 0.59
N THR A 127 24.76 -26.65 0.80
CA THR A 127 24.00 -25.77 -0.09
C THR A 127 24.87 -24.81 -0.90
N GLY A 128 26.21 -24.87 -0.71
CA GLY A 128 27.19 -24.06 -1.43
C GLY A 128 27.32 -22.62 -0.95
N TRP A 129 26.66 -22.24 0.14
CA TRP A 129 26.73 -20.88 0.67
C TRP A 129 27.77 -20.70 1.76
N GLY A 130 28.49 -19.59 1.74
CA GLY A 130 29.38 -19.23 2.84
C GLY A 130 28.58 -18.93 4.12
N THR A 131 29.01 -19.52 5.24
CA THR A 131 28.38 -19.36 6.55
C THR A 131 29.41 -18.96 7.59
N SER A 132 28.97 -18.39 8.72
CA SER A 132 29.82 -18.10 9.86
C SER A 132 29.23 -18.80 11.10
N ALA A 133 30.09 -19.51 11.82
CA ALA A 133 29.71 -20.11 13.09
C ALA A 133 29.67 -19.10 14.25
N ASP A 134 30.36 -17.97 14.11
CA ASP A 134 30.58 -16.97 15.17
C ASP A 134 29.45 -15.95 15.28
N ILE A 135 28.61 -15.84 14.26
CA ILE A 135 27.51 -14.86 14.24
C ILE A 135 26.21 -15.51 13.75
N ASN A 136 25.14 -15.15 14.43
CA ASN A 136 23.80 -15.57 14.05
C ASN A 136 23.16 -14.58 13.04
N LEU A 137 23.87 -14.34 11.92
CA LEU A 137 23.39 -13.56 10.79
C LEU A 137 23.42 -14.42 9.54
N PRO A 138 22.37 -14.39 8.70
CA PRO A 138 22.36 -15.11 7.45
C PRO A 138 23.33 -14.48 6.44
N ASN A 139 23.95 -15.31 5.58
CA ASN A 139 24.62 -14.81 4.39
C ASN A 139 23.60 -14.00 3.58
N PRO A 140 23.81 -12.68 3.41
CA PRO A 140 22.80 -11.81 2.81
C PRO A 140 22.47 -12.23 1.36
N TYR A 141 23.47 -12.58 0.57
CA TYR A 141 23.25 -12.98 -0.81
C TYR A 141 22.46 -14.28 -0.92
N ALA A 142 22.78 -15.27 -0.10
CA ALA A 142 22.05 -16.52 -0.04
C ALA A 142 20.57 -16.31 0.33
N TYR A 143 20.33 -15.58 1.42
CA TYR A 143 18.98 -15.33 1.93
C TYR A 143 18.11 -14.57 0.90
N TYR A 144 18.64 -13.48 0.33
CA TYR A 144 17.88 -12.68 -0.65
C TYR A 144 17.78 -13.31 -2.03
N SER A 145 18.61 -14.33 -2.34
CA SER A 145 18.53 -15.09 -3.60
C SER A 145 17.57 -16.27 -3.52
N THR A 146 17.44 -16.87 -2.34
CA THR A 146 16.57 -18.04 -2.14
C THR A 146 15.12 -17.68 -1.83
N VAL A 147 14.86 -16.45 -1.38
CA VAL A 147 13.50 -15.98 -1.08
C VAL A 147 13.00 -15.07 -2.20
N ASN A 148 12.00 -15.54 -2.94
CA ASN A 148 11.36 -14.77 -4.01
C ASN A 148 10.00 -14.26 -3.54
N LYS A 149 9.86 -12.93 -3.42
CA LYS A 149 8.63 -12.27 -2.96
C LYS A 149 8.10 -11.35 -4.04
N ASN A 150 6.88 -11.61 -4.46
CA ASN A 150 6.16 -10.83 -5.47
C ASN A 150 4.86 -10.29 -4.90
N ASN A 151 4.52 -9.07 -5.28
CA ASN A 151 3.27 -8.43 -4.92
C ASN A 151 2.69 -7.71 -6.14
N GLU A 152 1.45 -8.02 -6.49
CA GLU A 152 0.71 -7.38 -7.58
C GLU A 152 -0.51 -6.69 -7.01
N LYS A 153 -0.74 -5.46 -7.40
CA LYS A 153 -1.86 -4.67 -6.89
C LYS A 153 -2.58 -3.94 -8.02
N THR A 154 -3.90 -4.14 -8.07
CA THR A 154 -4.82 -3.39 -8.91
C THR A 154 -5.68 -2.50 -8.03
N GLN A 155 -5.77 -1.22 -8.35
CA GLN A 155 -6.60 -0.25 -7.63
C GLN A 155 -7.45 0.53 -8.61
N ILE A 156 -8.74 0.63 -8.31
CA ILE A 156 -9.70 1.40 -9.09
C ILE A 156 -10.40 2.37 -8.13
N PHE A 157 -10.38 3.64 -8.48
CA PHE A 157 -11.12 4.69 -7.79
C PHE A 157 -12.03 5.38 -8.80
N LEU A 158 -13.31 5.39 -8.53
CA LEU A 158 -14.30 6.13 -9.28
C LEU A 158 -14.97 7.13 -8.35
N ASN A 159 -15.05 8.36 -8.77
CA ASN A 159 -15.86 9.38 -8.15
C ASN A 159 -16.78 9.99 -9.20
N ALA A 160 -18.06 10.11 -8.88
CA ALA A 160 -19.03 10.79 -9.72
C ALA A 160 -19.85 11.74 -8.83
N TYR A 161 -20.12 12.93 -9.33
CA TYR A 161 -20.96 13.87 -8.62
C TYR A 161 -21.94 14.60 -9.53
N LEU A 162 -23.05 14.99 -8.93
CA LEU A 162 -24.02 15.89 -9.52
C LEU A 162 -24.20 17.08 -8.54
N GLN A 163 -24.10 18.28 -9.05
CA GLN A 163 -24.37 19.50 -8.29
C GLN A 163 -25.43 20.34 -9.01
N ALA A 164 -26.46 20.72 -8.30
CA ALA A 164 -27.54 21.53 -8.84
C ALA A 164 -27.76 22.78 -7.97
N GLU A 165 -27.75 23.97 -8.59
CA GLU A 165 -28.21 25.20 -7.95
C GLU A 165 -29.73 25.29 -8.11
N ILE A 166 -30.46 24.99 -7.01
CA ILE A 166 -31.92 24.91 -6.96
C ILE A 166 -32.51 26.32 -7.07
N ILE A 167 -32.02 27.21 -6.23
CA ILE A 167 -32.26 28.66 -6.26
C ILE A 167 -30.93 29.36 -6.02
N LYS A 168 -30.85 30.65 -6.31
CA LYS A 168 -29.63 31.44 -6.11
C LYS A 168 -29.09 31.29 -4.69
N GLY A 169 -27.87 30.73 -4.58
CA GLY A 169 -27.17 30.48 -3.34
C GLY A 169 -27.49 29.14 -2.68
N LEU A 170 -28.52 28.39 -3.12
CA LEU A 170 -28.85 27.07 -2.58
C LEU A 170 -28.39 25.98 -3.57
N LYS A 171 -27.39 25.22 -3.18
CA LYS A 171 -26.78 24.17 -4.00
C LYS A 171 -26.97 22.80 -3.32
N TYR A 172 -27.51 21.85 -4.07
CA TYR A 172 -27.52 20.45 -3.71
C TYR A 172 -26.38 19.74 -4.42
N LYS A 173 -25.65 18.90 -3.70
CA LYS A 173 -24.60 18.05 -4.29
C LYS A 173 -24.78 16.61 -3.83
N LEU A 174 -24.85 15.71 -4.80
CA LEU A 174 -24.75 14.27 -4.63
C LEU A 174 -23.34 13.83 -5.07
N ASN A 175 -22.65 13.09 -4.24
CA ASN A 175 -21.32 12.55 -4.51
C ASN A 175 -21.31 11.04 -4.25
N LEU A 176 -20.82 10.28 -5.23
CA LEU A 176 -20.64 8.83 -5.15
C LEU A 176 -19.15 8.50 -5.34
N GLY A 177 -18.54 7.91 -4.33
CA GLY A 177 -17.19 7.37 -4.40
C GLY A 177 -17.20 5.84 -4.39
N LEU A 178 -16.44 5.22 -5.27
CA LEU A 178 -16.23 3.77 -5.32
C LEU A 178 -14.73 3.49 -5.31
N ARG A 179 -14.32 2.51 -4.54
CA ARG A 179 -12.95 2.02 -4.51
C ARG A 179 -12.94 0.50 -4.54
N LYS A 180 -12.10 -0.06 -5.40
CA LYS A 180 -11.81 -1.47 -5.44
C LYS A 180 -10.30 -1.67 -5.51
N ASP A 181 -9.75 -2.40 -4.54
CA ASP A 181 -8.37 -2.84 -4.53
C ASP A 181 -8.36 -4.37 -4.61
N HIS A 182 -7.52 -4.92 -5.46
CA HIS A 182 -7.16 -6.33 -5.48
C HIS A 182 -5.65 -6.43 -5.30
N ASN A 183 -5.22 -7.23 -4.34
CA ASN A 183 -3.81 -7.45 -4.05
C ASN A 183 -3.54 -8.96 -4.06
N ARG A 184 -2.51 -9.37 -4.78
CA ARG A 184 -2.00 -10.73 -4.81
C ARG A 184 -0.55 -10.73 -4.39
N SER A 185 -0.20 -11.55 -3.41
CA SER A 185 1.16 -11.72 -2.93
C SER A 185 1.57 -13.17 -3.04
N ARG A 186 2.85 -13.40 -3.33
CA ARG A 186 3.46 -14.72 -3.34
C ARG A 186 4.85 -14.62 -2.74
N THR A 187 5.16 -15.55 -1.84
CA THR A 187 6.49 -15.72 -1.28
C THR A 187 6.89 -17.18 -1.48
N TYR A 188 7.94 -17.40 -2.22
CA TYR A 188 8.61 -18.68 -2.36
C TYR A 188 9.93 -18.64 -1.61
N THR A 189 10.19 -19.65 -0.80
CA THR A 189 11.45 -19.84 -0.09
C THR A 189 12.06 -21.13 -0.56
N GLY A 190 13.22 -21.06 -1.18
CA GLY A 190 13.98 -22.25 -1.63
C GLY A 190 14.71 -22.94 -0.48
N ILE A 191 15.40 -24.02 -0.80
CA ILE A 191 16.27 -24.72 0.14
C ILE A 191 17.51 -23.88 0.43
N TYR A 192 17.88 -23.75 1.69
CA TYR A 192 19.12 -23.14 2.11
C TYR A 192 19.60 -23.70 3.45
N ASP A 193 20.92 -23.67 3.65
CA ASP A 193 21.57 -23.90 4.93
C ASP A 193 22.56 -22.75 5.18
N LEU A 194 22.28 -21.93 6.18
CA LEU A 194 23.06 -20.76 6.57
C LEU A 194 23.72 -20.97 7.94
N GLY A 195 23.92 -22.21 8.33
CA GLY A 195 24.54 -22.59 9.61
C GLY A 195 23.71 -22.17 10.81
N SER A 196 24.31 -21.49 11.76
CA SER A 196 23.64 -21.01 12.98
C SER A 196 22.51 -20.00 12.71
N ALA A 197 22.53 -19.33 11.55
CA ALA A 197 21.52 -18.35 11.15
C ALA A 197 20.22 -18.99 10.63
N GLY A 198 20.18 -20.32 10.51
CA GLY A 198 18.99 -21.06 10.13
C GLY A 198 19.12 -21.84 8.82
N LYS A 199 18.17 -22.72 8.62
CA LYS A 199 18.09 -23.54 7.41
C LYS A 199 16.65 -23.73 6.99
N ASN A 200 16.46 -24.02 5.71
CA ASN A 200 15.20 -24.47 5.13
C ASN A 200 15.49 -25.76 4.32
N ASP A 201 15.02 -26.90 4.82
CA ASP A 201 15.32 -28.22 4.24
C ASP A 201 14.37 -28.58 3.10
N ALA A 202 13.25 -27.88 2.96
CA ALA A 202 12.27 -28.10 1.90
C ALA A 202 11.69 -26.77 1.42
N PRO A 203 11.41 -26.61 0.11
CA PRO A 203 10.87 -25.36 -0.38
C PRO A 203 9.48 -25.07 0.18
N ASP A 204 9.25 -23.80 0.48
CA ASP A 204 7.97 -23.28 0.96
C ASP A 204 7.34 -22.33 -0.04
N LEU A 205 6.02 -22.36 -0.11
CA LEU A 205 5.23 -21.38 -0.84
C LEU A 205 4.12 -20.81 0.04
N SER A 206 4.02 -19.49 0.03
CA SER A 206 2.88 -18.78 0.61
C SER A 206 2.25 -17.87 -0.43
N GLU A 207 0.96 -17.98 -0.62
CA GLU A 207 0.18 -17.10 -1.51
C GLU A 207 -0.94 -16.43 -0.73
N GLY A 208 -1.12 -15.15 -1.00
CA GLY A 208 -2.18 -14.35 -0.45
C GLY A 208 -2.96 -13.60 -1.52
N SER A 209 -4.27 -13.54 -1.36
CA SER A 209 -5.16 -12.69 -2.15
C SER A 209 -6.01 -11.86 -1.22
N SER A 210 -6.10 -10.57 -1.46
CA SER A 210 -6.98 -9.70 -0.69
C SER A 210 -7.73 -8.74 -1.58
N ASP A 211 -9.04 -8.63 -1.33
CA ASP A 211 -9.94 -7.70 -1.96
C ASP A 211 -10.42 -6.66 -0.94
N TYR A 212 -10.38 -5.41 -1.33
CA TYR A 212 -11.00 -4.32 -0.58
C TYR A 212 -11.98 -3.59 -1.49
N GLU A 213 -13.22 -3.46 -1.05
CA GLU A 213 -14.27 -2.74 -1.72
C GLU A 213 -14.83 -1.68 -0.76
N SER A 214 -14.98 -0.48 -1.23
CA SER A 214 -15.58 0.62 -0.47
C SER A 214 -16.49 1.44 -1.38
N TRP A 215 -17.63 1.83 -0.85
CA TRP A 215 -18.44 2.87 -1.46
C TRP A 215 -18.82 3.91 -0.42
N VAL A 216 -18.90 5.15 -0.87
CA VAL A 216 -19.39 6.29 -0.09
C VAL A 216 -20.42 7.05 -0.92
N LEU A 217 -21.55 7.35 -0.31
CA LEU A 217 -22.59 8.21 -0.86
C LEU A 217 -22.75 9.40 0.06
N GLU A 218 -22.60 10.60 -0.48
CA GLU A 218 -22.77 11.84 0.26
C GLU A 218 -23.80 12.73 -0.42
N ASN A 219 -24.69 13.27 0.38
CA ASN A 219 -25.70 14.25 -0.02
C ASN A 219 -25.45 15.50 0.81
N THR A 220 -25.28 16.63 0.17
CA THR A 220 -25.13 17.92 0.86
C THR A 220 -26.05 18.97 0.26
N LEU A 221 -26.61 19.79 1.12
CA LEU A 221 -27.34 20.98 0.78
C LEU A 221 -26.59 22.16 1.38
N ASN A 222 -26.10 23.07 0.54
CA ASN A 222 -25.34 24.23 0.93
C ASN A 222 -26.07 25.52 0.53
N TYR A 223 -26.18 26.44 1.47
CA TYR A 223 -26.78 27.75 1.26
C TYR A 223 -25.77 28.83 1.59
N ASP A 224 -25.41 29.64 0.59
CA ASP A 224 -24.47 30.74 0.71
C ASP A 224 -25.13 32.05 0.25
N ARG A 225 -25.17 33.03 1.11
CA ARG A 225 -25.75 34.33 0.76
C ARG A 225 -25.19 35.49 1.54
N ALA A 226 -25.00 36.59 0.83
CA ALA A 226 -24.65 37.89 1.40
C ALA A 226 -25.85 38.83 1.40
N PHE A 227 -26.05 39.55 2.51
CA PHE A 227 -27.09 40.57 2.70
C PHE A 227 -26.44 41.81 3.34
N GLY A 228 -26.03 42.79 2.53
CA GLY A 228 -25.28 43.93 3.00
C GLY A 228 -23.98 43.52 3.71
N LYS A 229 -23.86 43.77 5.01
CA LYS A 229 -22.70 43.39 5.82
C LYS A 229 -22.77 41.98 6.41
N HIS A 230 -23.80 41.23 6.12
CA HIS A 230 -24.04 39.91 6.67
C HIS A 230 -23.76 38.84 5.62
N ASN A 231 -22.85 37.90 5.91
CA ASN A 231 -22.59 36.74 5.10
C ASN A 231 -22.99 35.50 5.89
N ILE A 232 -23.85 34.65 5.28
CA ILE A 232 -24.30 33.38 5.87
C ILE A 232 -23.93 32.25 4.94
N SER A 233 -23.27 31.23 5.50
CA SER A 233 -23.06 29.95 4.87
C SER A 233 -23.62 28.85 5.78
N ALA A 234 -24.57 28.07 5.29
CA ALA A 234 -25.16 26.95 6.01
C ALA A 234 -25.04 25.68 5.18
N LEU A 235 -24.67 24.57 5.82
CA LEU A 235 -24.52 23.29 5.18
C LEU A 235 -25.23 22.22 6.04
N VAL A 236 -26.01 21.36 5.40
CA VAL A 236 -26.50 20.12 5.99
C VAL A 236 -26.12 18.97 5.08
N GLY A 237 -25.71 17.85 5.65
CA GLY A 237 -25.26 16.70 4.86
C GLY A 237 -25.57 15.37 5.53
N TYR A 238 -25.71 14.37 4.68
CA TYR A 238 -25.85 12.98 5.02
C TYR A 238 -24.83 12.17 4.25
N SER A 239 -24.13 11.27 4.94
CA SER A 239 -23.15 10.38 4.33
C SER A 239 -23.40 8.94 4.78
N ALA A 240 -23.29 8.02 3.84
CA ALA A 240 -23.30 6.58 4.10
C ALA A 240 -22.08 5.94 3.43
N GLN A 241 -21.41 5.04 4.15
CA GLN A 241 -20.23 4.33 3.67
C GLN A 241 -20.32 2.86 4.07
N LYS A 242 -19.86 1.99 3.17
CA LYS A 242 -19.61 0.59 3.49
C LYS A 242 -18.25 0.19 2.95
N ASP A 243 -17.46 -0.44 3.83
CA ASP A 243 -16.17 -1.05 3.52
C ASP A 243 -16.28 -2.55 3.70
N LYS A 244 -15.72 -3.30 2.77
CA LYS A 244 -15.61 -4.75 2.81
C LYS A 244 -14.19 -5.16 2.47
N SER A 245 -13.58 -5.97 3.34
CA SER A 245 -12.28 -6.59 3.09
C SER A 245 -12.43 -8.09 3.15
N TYR A 246 -11.96 -8.77 2.13
CA TYR A 246 -11.83 -10.21 2.08
C TYR A 246 -10.37 -10.57 1.90
N GLY A 247 -9.89 -11.54 2.66
CA GLY A 247 -8.53 -12.08 2.53
C GLY A 247 -8.56 -13.59 2.47
N LEU A 248 -7.77 -14.15 1.57
CA LEU A 248 -7.49 -15.57 1.45
C LEU A 248 -5.97 -15.75 1.48
N ASN A 249 -5.48 -16.63 2.34
CA ASN A 249 -4.06 -16.99 2.40
C ASN A 249 -3.94 -18.51 2.37
N GLY A 250 -2.95 -18.99 1.62
CA GLY A 250 -2.56 -20.37 1.60
C GLY A 250 -1.05 -20.49 1.79
N SER A 251 -0.59 -21.57 2.40
CA SER A 251 0.81 -21.93 2.45
C SER A 251 0.99 -23.43 2.36
N ASN A 252 2.11 -23.83 1.80
CA ASN A 252 2.52 -25.21 1.73
C ASN A 252 4.03 -25.29 1.93
N THR A 253 4.48 -26.24 2.71
CA THR A 253 5.88 -26.61 2.87
C THR A 253 6.11 -27.93 2.15
N ASP A 254 7.36 -28.23 1.80
CA ASP A 254 7.71 -29.45 1.08
C ASP A 254 7.03 -29.53 -0.32
N ILE A 255 7.15 -28.44 -1.07
CA ILE A 255 6.78 -28.41 -2.49
C ILE A 255 7.97 -28.81 -3.37
N PRO A 256 7.74 -29.27 -4.61
CA PRO A 256 8.85 -29.51 -5.53
C PRO A 256 9.63 -28.20 -5.81
N GLU A 257 10.95 -28.30 -5.91
CA GLU A 257 11.80 -27.16 -6.24
C GLU A 257 11.37 -26.46 -7.53
N PHE A 258 11.45 -25.13 -7.54
CA PHE A 258 11.11 -24.28 -8.68
C PHE A 258 9.64 -24.35 -9.13
N ILE A 259 8.77 -25.00 -8.35
CA ILE A 259 7.32 -24.99 -8.58
C ILE A 259 6.68 -23.87 -7.74
N TYR A 260 6.08 -22.91 -8.42
CA TYR A 260 5.49 -21.71 -7.81
C TYR A 260 3.96 -21.79 -7.72
N THR A 261 3.44 -22.99 -7.44
CA THR A 261 2.00 -23.25 -7.26
C THR A 261 1.77 -24.09 -6.01
N MET A 262 0.58 -23.95 -5.39
CA MET A 262 0.16 -24.74 -4.24
C MET A 262 -0.04 -26.20 -4.66
N THR A 263 1.05 -26.98 -4.65
CA THR A 263 1.10 -28.39 -5.00
C THR A 263 2.05 -29.11 -4.03
N GLY A 264 2.21 -30.43 -4.18
CA GLY A 264 3.12 -31.22 -3.35
C GLY A 264 2.41 -31.87 -2.16
N ASN A 265 3.01 -31.80 -0.99
CA ASN A 265 2.53 -32.50 0.21
C ASN A 265 1.25 -31.87 0.76
N VAL A 266 0.11 -32.55 0.59
CA VAL A 266 -1.19 -32.05 1.08
C VAL A 266 -1.30 -32.01 2.60
N LYS A 267 -0.43 -32.72 3.34
CA LYS A 267 -0.45 -32.73 4.80
C LYS A 267 0.14 -31.43 5.40
N THR A 268 0.96 -30.73 4.64
CA THR A 268 1.59 -29.47 5.05
C THR A 268 0.85 -28.24 4.52
N MET A 269 -0.15 -28.46 3.67
CA MET A 269 -0.96 -27.40 3.10
C MET A 269 -1.89 -26.79 4.15
N THR A 270 -1.87 -25.46 4.25
CA THR A 270 -2.77 -24.69 5.11
C THR A 270 -3.50 -23.63 4.32
N ALA A 271 -4.71 -23.32 4.73
CA ALA A 271 -5.47 -22.22 4.14
C ALA A 271 -6.28 -21.50 5.22
N SER A 272 -6.40 -20.20 5.08
CA SER A 272 -7.20 -19.37 5.96
C SER A 272 -7.87 -18.25 5.16
N SER A 273 -9.04 -17.82 5.62
CA SER A 273 -9.72 -16.66 5.04
C SER A 273 -10.27 -15.74 6.12
N SER A 274 -10.46 -14.50 5.76
CA SER A 274 -11.04 -13.50 6.65
C SER A 274 -12.01 -12.60 5.88
N LEU A 275 -13.11 -12.22 6.53
CA LEU A 275 -14.06 -11.27 6.02
C LEU A 275 -14.30 -10.20 7.09
N LYS A 276 -14.16 -8.93 6.69
CA LYS A 276 -14.43 -7.77 7.56
C LYS A 276 -15.35 -6.81 6.83
N GLU A 277 -16.43 -6.41 7.47
CA GLU A 277 -17.32 -5.38 6.97
C GLU A 277 -17.48 -4.25 7.99
N LEU A 278 -17.49 -3.04 7.49
CA LEU A 278 -17.71 -1.81 8.24
C LEU A 278 -18.76 -0.98 7.53
N THR A 279 -19.74 -0.48 8.29
CA THR A 279 -20.71 0.51 7.79
C THR A 279 -20.63 1.75 8.67
N LEU A 280 -20.63 2.91 8.03
CA LEU A 280 -20.66 4.23 8.68
C LEU A 280 -21.84 5.01 8.10
N VAL A 281 -22.53 5.74 8.96
CA VAL A 281 -23.60 6.67 8.60
C VAL A 281 -23.38 7.95 9.37
N SER A 282 -23.47 9.08 8.70
CA SER A 282 -23.24 10.39 9.32
C SER A 282 -24.32 11.38 8.91
N LEU A 283 -24.81 12.14 9.88
CA LEU A 283 -25.61 13.33 9.66
C LEU A 283 -24.82 14.51 10.21
N PHE A 284 -24.67 15.57 9.44
CA PHE A 284 -23.88 16.73 9.87
C PHE A 284 -24.48 18.03 9.38
N GLY A 285 -24.23 19.09 10.16
CA GLY A 285 -24.61 20.45 9.82
C GLY A 285 -23.57 21.44 10.29
N ARG A 286 -23.45 22.54 9.57
CA ARG A 286 -22.58 23.66 9.90
C ARG A 286 -23.25 24.96 9.50
N VAL A 287 -23.12 25.97 10.33
CA VAL A 287 -23.47 27.34 10.02
C VAL A 287 -22.26 28.22 10.26
N MET A 288 -21.96 29.06 9.30
CA MET A 288 -20.94 30.11 9.40
C MET A 288 -21.63 31.48 9.16
N TYR A 289 -21.34 32.41 10.01
CA TYR A 289 -21.86 33.76 9.91
C TYR A 289 -20.73 34.78 10.04
N THR A 290 -20.66 35.71 9.11
CA THR A 290 -19.68 36.80 9.14
C THR A 290 -20.42 38.12 9.06
N TYR A 291 -20.08 39.03 9.95
CA TYR A 291 -20.59 40.42 9.99
C TYR A 291 -19.47 41.42 9.74
N ASP A 292 -19.66 42.26 8.70
CA ASP A 292 -18.75 43.35 8.30
C ASP A 292 -17.29 42.88 8.10
N ASP A 293 -17.11 41.61 7.70
CA ASP A 293 -15.82 40.92 7.54
C ASP A 293 -14.91 40.96 8.79
N ARG A 294 -15.48 41.32 9.96
CA ARG A 294 -14.77 41.49 11.23
C ARG A 294 -15.15 40.45 12.28
N TYR A 295 -16.42 40.09 12.34
CA TYR A 295 -16.92 39.15 13.35
C TYR A 295 -17.32 37.85 12.65
N LEU A 296 -16.63 36.78 12.99
CA LEU A 296 -16.84 35.48 12.41
C LEU A 296 -17.35 34.54 13.50
N PHE A 297 -18.47 33.90 13.23
CA PHE A 297 -19.03 32.87 14.07
C PHE A 297 -19.18 31.60 13.27
N SER A 298 -18.78 30.42 13.83
CA SER A 298 -19.09 29.12 13.23
C SER A 298 -19.61 28.17 14.30
N ALA A 299 -20.58 27.35 13.91
CA ALA A 299 -21.06 26.23 14.70
C ALA A 299 -21.27 25.03 13.80
N SER A 300 -20.92 23.86 14.30
CA SER A 300 -21.16 22.58 13.60
C SER A 300 -21.59 21.51 14.57
N ILE A 301 -22.35 20.56 14.06
CA ILE A 301 -22.71 19.33 14.75
C ILE A 301 -22.58 18.18 13.76
N ARG A 302 -21.99 17.08 14.21
CA ARG A 302 -21.92 15.83 13.47
C ARG A 302 -22.38 14.69 14.35
N ARG A 303 -23.22 13.84 13.81
CA ARG A 303 -23.67 12.61 14.46
C ARG A 303 -23.26 11.44 13.58
N ASP A 304 -22.37 10.59 14.10
CA ASP A 304 -21.79 9.46 13.40
C ASP A 304 -22.27 8.15 14.02
N GLY A 305 -22.66 7.21 13.18
CA GLY A 305 -23.01 5.85 13.55
C GLY A 305 -22.06 4.85 12.92
N SER A 306 -21.51 3.91 13.71
CA SER A 306 -20.58 2.89 13.24
C SER A 306 -21.03 1.49 13.62
N SER A 307 -20.96 0.56 12.66
CA SER A 307 -21.26 -0.86 12.91
C SER A 307 -20.25 -1.56 13.82
N ARG A 308 -19.10 -0.95 14.10
CA ARG A 308 -18.09 -1.48 15.03
C ARG A 308 -18.54 -1.49 16.48
N PHE A 309 -19.50 -0.63 16.81
CA PHE A 309 -20.02 -0.51 18.17
C PHE A 309 -21.30 -1.34 18.34
N GLN A 310 -21.57 -1.76 19.58
CA GLN A 310 -22.82 -2.41 19.95
C GLN A 310 -24.02 -1.50 19.65
N LYS A 311 -25.18 -2.11 19.37
CA LYS A 311 -26.41 -1.37 18.96
C LYS A 311 -26.74 -0.15 19.80
N ARG A 312 -26.53 -0.22 21.13
CA ARG A 312 -26.82 0.87 22.05
C ARG A 312 -25.85 2.07 21.98
N HIS A 313 -24.63 1.84 21.46
CA HIS A 313 -23.54 2.82 21.45
C HIS A 313 -23.05 3.15 20.04
N ARG A 314 -23.83 2.84 19.02
CA ARG A 314 -23.45 3.05 17.61
C ARG A 314 -23.31 4.49 17.21
N PHE A 315 -24.01 5.40 17.88
CA PHE A 315 -24.09 6.79 17.51
C PHE A 315 -23.41 7.69 18.53
N GLY A 316 -22.50 8.52 18.07
CA GLY A 316 -21.87 9.62 18.81
C GLY A 316 -22.21 10.96 18.19
N SER A 317 -22.34 12.01 19.01
CA SER A 317 -22.57 13.39 18.56
C SER A 317 -21.38 14.28 18.93
N PHE A 318 -20.93 15.10 17.99
CA PHE A 318 -19.71 15.90 18.08
C PHE A 318 -20.05 17.35 17.71
N PRO A 319 -20.43 18.19 18.69
CA PRO A 319 -20.64 19.61 18.48
C PRO A 319 -19.31 20.37 18.50
N SER A 320 -19.24 21.48 17.76
CA SER A 320 -18.11 22.42 17.76
C SER A 320 -18.63 23.83 17.49
N ALA A 321 -18.02 24.82 18.12
CA ALA A 321 -18.30 26.23 17.89
C ALA A 321 -17.00 27.04 17.99
N SER A 322 -16.93 28.14 17.24
CA SER A 322 -15.84 29.13 17.31
C SER A 322 -16.35 30.52 17.01
N ILE A 323 -15.69 31.51 17.57
CA ILE A 323 -15.90 32.95 17.38
C ILE A 323 -14.57 33.56 17.00
#